data_978d328c077e8b612e184ae265569f8b
#
_entry.id   978d328c077e8b612e184ae265569f8b
#
_cell.length_a   1.000
_cell.length_b   1.000
_cell.length_c   1.000
_cell.angle_alpha   90.00
_cell.angle_beta   90.00
_cell.angle_gamma   90.00
#
_symmetry.space_group_name_H-M   'P 1'
#
loop_
_entity.id
_entity.type
_entity.pdbx_description
1 polymer ?
#
loop_
_entity_poly.entity_id
_entity_poly.type
_entity_poly.pdbx_seq_one_letter_code
_entity_poly.pdbx_strand_id
1 'polypeptide(L)'
;MNSQTKLFQAGSFNFQLNHLVIIGGLILAFSTSFLIRFQSSQFGFELNEFDPFFNFRATEYILENGFSEYLQWNDDKSWYPHGRDVSATSQTMLHVTAAITYQILGGNLDLYDFTILFPVIIGSLTVIVIFLLVRLFAGTSAGLFASILFAIS
;
A
#
# COMPACT_ATOMS: atom_id res chain seq x y z
N MET A 1 -25.30 -25.03 -18.44
CA MET A 1 -26.55 -24.60 -17.78
C MET A 1 -26.14 -23.83 -16.51
N ASN A 2 -25.87 -22.51 -16.66
CA ASN A 2 -25.44 -21.66 -15.53
C ASN A 2 -26.67 -20.96 -14.93
N SER A 3 -27.33 -21.58 -13.99
CA SER A 3 -28.29 -20.89 -13.14
C SER A 3 -27.52 -20.02 -12.14
N GLN A 4 -27.20 -18.80 -12.57
CA GLN A 4 -26.70 -17.80 -11.63
C GLN A 4 -27.82 -17.45 -10.67
N THR A 5 -27.72 -17.92 -9.44
CA THR A 5 -28.72 -17.66 -8.40
C THR A 5 -28.74 -16.18 -8.09
N LYS A 6 -29.78 -15.46 -8.51
CA LYS A 6 -29.99 -14.05 -8.18
C LYS A 6 -30.34 -13.97 -6.71
N LEU A 7 -29.57 -13.19 -5.94
CA LEU A 7 -29.80 -13.02 -4.51
C LEU A 7 -30.61 -11.75 -4.21
N PHE A 8 -30.37 -10.68 -4.94
CA PHE A 8 -30.98 -9.38 -4.68
C PHE A 8 -30.85 -8.47 -5.90
N GLN A 9 -31.83 -7.59 -6.12
CA GLN A 9 -31.82 -6.58 -7.17
C GLN A 9 -31.98 -5.19 -6.55
N ALA A 10 -31.02 -4.31 -6.76
CA ALA A 10 -31.08 -2.89 -6.37
C ALA A 10 -31.02 -2.03 -7.63
N GLY A 11 -32.15 -1.50 -8.06
CA GLY A 11 -32.25 -0.73 -9.31
C GLY A 11 -31.87 -1.56 -10.53
N SER A 12 -30.90 -1.10 -11.33
CA SER A 12 -30.35 -1.82 -12.49
C SER A 12 -29.29 -2.87 -12.13
N PHE A 13 -28.88 -2.98 -10.87
CA PHE A 13 -27.84 -3.90 -10.40
C PHE A 13 -28.46 -5.22 -9.93
N ASN A 14 -28.05 -6.34 -10.55
CA ASN A 14 -28.41 -7.70 -10.14
C ASN A 14 -27.25 -8.28 -9.30
N PHE A 15 -27.45 -8.45 -8.01
CA PHE A 15 -26.50 -9.15 -7.13
C PHE A 15 -26.63 -10.66 -7.34
N GLN A 16 -25.52 -11.27 -7.70
CA GLN A 16 -25.40 -12.71 -7.91
C GLN A 16 -24.50 -13.33 -6.85
N LEU A 17 -24.64 -14.61 -6.57
CA LEU A 17 -23.80 -15.34 -5.63
C LEU A 17 -22.30 -15.18 -5.95
N ASN A 18 -21.93 -15.12 -7.24
CA ASN A 18 -20.56 -14.90 -7.67
C ASN A 18 -19.98 -13.57 -7.16
N HIS A 19 -20.77 -12.51 -7.06
CA HIS A 19 -20.29 -11.23 -6.51
C HIS A 19 -19.96 -11.35 -5.02
N LEU A 20 -20.76 -12.09 -4.25
CA LEU A 20 -20.46 -12.33 -2.85
C LEU A 20 -19.19 -13.15 -2.66
N VAL A 21 -18.96 -14.17 -3.49
CA VAL A 21 -17.72 -14.98 -3.45
C VAL A 21 -16.51 -14.11 -3.75
N ILE A 22 -16.59 -13.23 -4.76
CA ILE A 22 -15.49 -12.32 -5.11
C ILE A 22 -15.21 -11.35 -3.96
N ILE A 23 -16.24 -10.70 -3.44
CA ILE A 23 -16.12 -9.72 -2.35
C ILE A 23 -15.57 -10.41 -1.09
N GLY A 24 -16.12 -11.55 -0.71
CA GLY A 24 -15.65 -12.33 0.44
C GLY A 24 -14.20 -12.79 0.28
N GLY A 25 -13.83 -13.26 -0.91
CA GLY A 25 -12.45 -13.63 -1.22
C GLY A 25 -11.47 -12.47 -1.17
N LEU A 26 -11.86 -11.29 -1.65
CA LEU A 26 -11.04 -10.09 -1.58
C LEU A 26 -10.92 -9.53 -0.15
N ILE A 27 -11.99 -9.57 0.64
CA ILE A 27 -11.95 -9.19 2.06
C ILE A 27 -11.00 -10.13 2.81
N LEU A 28 -11.11 -11.44 2.57
CA LEU A 28 -10.22 -12.43 3.18
C LEU A 28 -8.76 -12.18 2.79
N ALA A 29 -8.47 -12.00 1.50
CA ALA A 29 -7.12 -11.74 1.02
C ALA A 29 -6.56 -10.42 1.57
N PHE A 30 -7.35 -9.34 1.59
CA PHE A 30 -6.95 -8.05 2.18
C PHE A 30 -6.65 -8.20 3.68
N SER A 31 -7.56 -8.83 4.44
CA SER A 31 -7.39 -9.00 5.88
C SER A 31 -6.16 -9.85 6.20
N THR A 32 -5.95 -10.94 5.45
CA THR A 32 -4.75 -11.78 5.60
C THR A 32 -3.48 -10.99 5.32
N SER A 33 -3.45 -10.24 4.21
CA SER A 33 -2.33 -9.39 3.84
C SER A 33 -2.02 -8.35 4.91
N PHE A 34 -3.07 -7.69 5.43
CA PHE A 34 -2.93 -6.69 6.48
C PHE A 34 -2.38 -7.30 7.77
N LEU A 35 -2.95 -8.41 8.23
CA LEU A 35 -2.52 -9.07 9.47
C LEU A 35 -1.07 -9.54 9.39
N ILE A 36 -0.65 -10.14 8.27
CA ILE A 36 0.72 -10.62 8.10
C ILE A 36 1.70 -9.45 8.12
N ARG A 37 1.42 -8.36 7.39
CA ARG A 37 2.30 -7.19 7.34
C ARG A 37 2.29 -6.38 8.63
N PHE A 38 1.18 -6.36 9.34
CA PHE A 38 1.06 -5.70 10.63
C PHE A 38 1.70 -6.51 11.77
N GLN A 39 2.02 -7.79 11.56
CA GLN A 39 2.60 -8.65 12.59
C GLN A 39 3.95 -8.14 13.10
N SER A 40 4.71 -7.40 12.30
CA SER A 40 5.97 -6.78 12.72
C SER A 40 5.79 -5.83 13.92
N SER A 41 4.61 -5.23 14.10
CA SER A 41 4.28 -4.37 15.24
C SER A 41 4.32 -5.08 16.60
N GLN A 42 4.27 -6.42 16.62
CA GLN A 42 4.41 -7.21 17.86
C GLN A 42 5.81 -7.12 18.48
N PHE A 43 6.82 -6.77 17.69
CA PHE A 43 8.21 -6.61 18.14
C PHE A 43 8.55 -5.15 18.49
N GLY A 44 7.58 -4.28 18.48
CA GLY A 44 7.68 -2.84 18.70
C GLY A 44 7.07 -2.09 17.53
N PHE A 45 6.34 -1.01 17.82
CA PHE A 45 5.82 -0.09 16.81
C PHE A 45 6.91 0.94 16.48
N GLU A 46 7.96 0.45 15.82
CA GLU A 46 9.18 1.19 15.52
C GLU A 46 9.64 0.92 14.08
N LEU A 47 10.29 1.91 13.49
CA LEU A 47 11.00 1.72 12.24
C LEU A 47 12.25 0.89 12.52
N ASN A 48 12.30 -0.30 11.96
CA ASN A 48 13.46 -1.18 12.02
C ASN A 48 14.18 -1.09 10.68
N GLU A 49 15.51 -1.09 10.68
CA GLU A 49 16.35 -1.02 9.51
C GLU A 49 16.50 0.37 8.89
N PHE A 50 17.44 0.45 7.95
CA PHE A 50 17.93 1.69 7.38
C PHE A 50 16.95 2.36 6.41
N ASP A 51 16.37 1.58 5.51
CA ASP A 51 15.49 2.10 4.45
C ASP A 51 14.19 2.73 4.98
N PRO A 52 13.48 2.16 5.96
CA PRO A 52 12.32 2.81 6.56
C PRO A 52 12.65 4.17 7.20
N PHE A 53 13.78 4.29 7.89
CA PHE A 53 14.21 5.60 8.45
C PHE A 53 14.52 6.63 7.36
N PHE A 54 15.15 6.19 6.26
CA PHE A 54 15.39 7.09 5.13
C PHE A 54 14.05 7.52 4.49
N ASN A 55 13.11 6.59 4.28
CA ASN A 55 11.79 6.91 3.72
C ASN A 55 10.99 7.88 4.61
N PHE A 56 11.07 7.70 5.94
CA PHE A 56 10.49 8.65 6.90
C PHE A 56 11.07 10.05 6.72
N ARG A 57 12.41 10.19 6.78
CA ARG A 57 13.11 11.48 6.63
C ARG A 57 12.84 12.13 5.27
N ALA A 58 12.79 11.35 4.20
CA ALA A 58 12.52 11.85 2.87
C ALA A 58 11.08 12.37 2.74
N THR A 59 10.13 11.70 3.37
CA THR A 59 8.74 12.15 3.44
C THR A 59 8.62 13.43 4.28
N GLU A 60 9.27 13.47 5.45
CA GLU A 60 9.35 14.65 6.32
C GLU A 60 9.94 15.85 5.58
N TYR A 61 11.03 15.66 4.85
CA TYR A 61 11.67 16.71 4.06
C TYR A 61 10.73 17.32 3.02
N ILE A 62 9.94 16.49 2.32
CA ILE A 62 8.94 16.98 1.36
C ILE A 62 7.86 17.81 2.07
N LEU A 63 7.41 17.38 3.24
CA LEU A 63 6.36 18.06 4.00
C LEU A 63 6.82 19.43 4.53
N GLU A 64 8.09 19.53 4.94
CA GLU A 64 8.67 20.75 5.48
C GLU A 64 9.14 21.74 4.41
N ASN A 65 9.79 21.26 3.36
CA ASN A 65 10.49 22.09 2.37
C ASN A 65 9.79 22.11 1.00
N GLY A 66 8.87 21.20 0.76
CA GLY A 66 8.18 21.07 -0.51
C GLY A 66 8.92 20.21 -1.54
N PHE A 67 8.21 19.85 -2.60
CA PHE A 67 8.71 18.94 -3.63
C PHE A 67 9.85 19.53 -4.46
N SER A 68 9.86 20.84 -4.70
CA SER A 68 10.93 21.49 -5.48
C SER A 68 12.29 21.38 -4.80
N GLU A 69 12.33 21.62 -3.49
CA GLU A 69 13.54 21.52 -2.68
C GLU A 69 13.99 20.06 -2.55
N TYR A 70 13.05 19.13 -2.43
CA TYR A 70 13.36 17.69 -2.41
C TYR A 70 14.10 17.22 -3.66
N LEU A 71 13.79 17.75 -4.84
CA LEU A 71 14.49 17.38 -6.09
C LEU A 71 15.95 17.86 -6.13
N GLN A 72 16.30 18.81 -5.29
CA GLN A 72 17.67 19.34 -5.18
C GLN A 72 18.38 18.91 -3.90
N TRP A 73 17.73 18.06 -3.10
CA TRP A 73 18.23 17.67 -1.79
C TRP A 73 19.41 16.69 -1.91
N ASN A 74 20.54 17.10 -1.32
CA ASN A 74 21.66 16.22 -1.04
C ASN A 74 21.66 15.90 0.46
N ASP A 75 21.36 14.64 0.80
CA ASP A 75 21.29 14.17 2.19
C ASP A 75 22.70 13.91 2.73
N ASP A 76 23.24 14.83 3.50
CA ASP A 76 24.56 14.74 4.13
C ASP A 76 24.65 13.71 5.26
N LYS A 77 23.49 13.26 5.78
CA LYS A 77 23.39 12.20 6.80
C LYS A 77 23.42 10.79 6.25
N SER A 78 23.28 10.64 4.93
CA SER A 78 23.42 9.37 4.21
C SER A 78 24.74 9.32 3.44
N TRP A 79 25.27 8.11 3.28
CA TRP A 79 26.47 7.82 2.44
C TRP A 79 27.70 8.69 2.77
N TYR A 80 28.04 8.75 4.04
CA TYR A 80 29.22 9.48 4.50
C TYR A 80 30.50 9.04 3.74
N PRO A 81 31.43 9.95 3.36
CA PRO A 81 31.44 11.40 3.68
C PRO A 81 30.79 12.30 2.61
N HIS A 82 30.33 11.74 1.49
CA HIS A 82 29.94 12.55 0.32
C HIS A 82 28.47 12.96 0.30
N GLY A 83 27.63 12.35 1.12
CA GLY A 83 26.20 12.53 1.09
C GLY A 83 25.52 11.75 -0.06
N ARG A 84 24.21 11.83 -0.12
CA ARG A 84 23.38 11.14 -1.11
C ARG A 84 22.55 12.15 -1.91
N ASP A 85 22.74 12.19 -3.23
CA ASP A 85 21.80 12.85 -4.13
C ASP A 85 20.49 12.06 -4.13
N VAL A 86 19.48 12.63 -3.44
CA VAL A 86 18.23 11.93 -3.19
C VAL A 86 17.40 11.79 -4.47
N SER A 87 17.39 12.79 -5.31
CA SER A 87 16.61 12.77 -6.56
C SER A 87 17.10 11.71 -7.54
N ALA A 88 18.40 11.51 -7.63
CA ALA A 88 19.02 10.58 -8.56
C ALA A 88 19.05 9.13 -8.05
N THR A 89 18.97 8.92 -6.73
CA THR A 89 19.28 7.61 -6.12
C THR A 89 18.15 7.03 -5.29
N SER A 90 17.03 7.75 -5.12
CA SER A 90 15.92 7.31 -4.28
C SER A 90 14.63 7.02 -5.07
N GLN A 91 13.68 6.43 -4.38
CA GLN A 91 12.35 6.14 -4.91
C GLN A 91 11.43 7.35 -4.73
N THR A 92 11.67 8.42 -5.48
CA THR A 92 10.99 9.72 -5.38
C THR A 92 9.46 9.58 -5.27
N MET A 93 8.85 8.73 -6.11
CA MET A 93 7.39 8.55 -6.11
C MET A 93 6.87 7.94 -4.81
N LEU A 94 7.64 7.10 -4.13
CA LEU A 94 7.28 6.55 -2.83
C LEU A 94 7.13 7.67 -1.79
N HIS A 95 8.12 8.54 -1.70
CA HIS A 95 8.14 9.64 -0.73
C HIS A 95 7.05 10.68 -1.02
N VAL A 96 6.87 11.04 -2.31
CA VAL A 96 5.81 11.96 -2.74
C VAL A 96 4.43 11.39 -2.43
N THR A 97 4.20 10.11 -2.74
CA THR A 97 2.91 9.46 -2.46
C THR A 97 2.65 9.40 -0.96
N ALA A 98 3.67 9.10 -0.15
CA ALA A 98 3.56 9.10 1.30
C ALA A 98 3.23 10.51 1.83
N ALA A 99 3.93 11.55 1.38
CA ALA A 99 3.70 12.93 1.78
C ALA A 99 2.28 13.42 1.43
N ILE A 100 1.83 13.20 0.19
CA ILE A 100 0.48 13.57 -0.24
C ILE A 100 -0.58 12.80 0.56
N THR A 101 -0.39 11.50 0.75
CA THR A 101 -1.33 10.67 1.51
C THR A 101 -1.40 11.12 2.96
N TYR A 102 -0.27 11.46 3.56
CA TYR A 102 -0.22 12.01 4.92
C TYR A 102 -0.97 13.34 5.03
N GLN A 103 -0.77 14.27 4.10
CA GLN A 103 -1.49 15.56 4.10
C GLN A 103 -3.02 15.39 4.00
N ILE A 104 -3.48 14.39 3.26
CA ILE A 104 -4.93 14.17 3.04
C ILE A 104 -5.55 13.32 4.15
N LEU A 105 -4.89 12.27 4.59
CA LEU A 105 -5.43 11.23 5.47
C LEU A 105 -4.75 11.14 6.84
N GLY A 106 -3.60 11.76 7.03
CA GLY A 106 -2.81 11.67 8.27
C GLY A 106 -3.52 12.24 9.49
N GLY A 107 -4.31 13.31 9.30
CA GLY A 107 -5.11 13.89 10.37
C GLY A 107 -4.27 14.29 11.59
N ASN A 108 -4.54 13.65 12.73
CA ASN A 108 -3.81 13.84 13.99
C ASN A 108 -2.74 12.76 14.24
N LEU A 109 -2.47 11.88 13.26
CA LEU A 109 -1.45 10.86 13.41
C LEU A 109 -0.06 11.50 13.33
N ASP A 110 0.87 11.04 14.19
CA ASP A 110 2.27 11.38 14.04
C ASP A 110 2.82 10.84 12.72
N LEU A 111 3.70 11.61 12.07
CA LEU A 111 4.30 11.19 10.79
C LEU A 111 5.09 9.89 10.92
N TYR A 112 5.75 9.67 12.05
CA TYR A 112 6.48 8.45 12.34
C TYR A 112 5.56 7.22 12.33
N ASP A 113 4.45 7.30 13.06
CA ASP A 113 3.43 6.23 13.12
C ASP A 113 2.78 6.01 11.75
N PHE A 114 2.50 7.08 11.03
CA PHE A 114 1.99 7.00 9.66
C PHE A 114 2.97 6.25 8.75
N THR A 115 4.26 6.52 8.85
CA THR A 115 5.29 5.88 8.01
C THR A 115 5.38 4.36 8.27
N ILE A 116 5.10 3.92 9.50
CA ILE A 116 5.01 2.49 9.83
C ILE A 116 3.77 1.85 9.20
N LEU A 117 2.61 2.53 9.26
CA LEU A 117 1.33 2.01 8.76
C LEU A 117 1.19 2.09 7.24
N PHE A 118 1.80 3.08 6.61
CA PHE A 118 1.65 3.36 5.19
C PHE A 118 1.99 2.15 4.31
N PRO A 119 3.16 1.49 4.42
CA PRO A 119 3.48 0.31 3.62
C PRO A 119 2.56 -0.88 3.90
N VAL A 120 2.07 -1.03 5.14
CA VAL A 120 1.11 -2.08 5.51
C VAL A 120 -0.20 -1.89 4.75
N ILE A 121 -0.72 -0.67 4.74
CA ILE A 121 -1.99 -0.34 4.06
C ILE A 121 -1.83 -0.46 2.55
N ILE A 122 -0.80 0.15 1.96
CA ILE A 122 -0.57 0.11 0.51
C ILE A 122 -0.32 -1.32 0.03
N GLY A 123 0.51 -2.09 0.74
CA GLY A 123 0.76 -3.49 0.44
C GLY A 123 -0.51 -4.35 0.51
N SER A 124 -1.40 -4.06 1.47
CA SER A 124 -2.68 -4.77 1.58
C SER A 124 -3.67 -4.38 0.46
N LEU A 125 -3.70 -3.10 0.06
CA LEU A 125 -4.51 -2.64 -1.07
C LEU A 125 -4.02 -3.20 -2.41
N THR A 126 -2.74 -3.52 -2.53
CA THR A 126 -2.16 -4.13 -3.73
C THR A 126 -2.82 -5.48 -4.07
N VAL A 127 -3.36 -6.20 -3.09
CA VAL A 127 -4.15 -7.42 -3.29
C VAL A 127 -5.31 -7.18 -4.28
N ILE A 128 -5.99 -6.05 -4.16
CA ILE A 128 -7.12 -5.68 -5.03
C ILE A 128 -6.62 -5.39 -6.45
N VAL A 129 -5.50 -4.69 -6.56
CA VAL A 129 -4.87 -4.37 -7.85
C VAL A 129 -4.45 -5.65 -8.58
N ILE A 130 -3.83 -6.60 -7.88
CA ILE A 130 -3.46 -7.92 -8.42
C ILE A 130 -4.69 -8.68 -8.90
N PHE A 131 -5.77 -8.69 -8.10
CA PHE A 131 -7.03 -9.30 -8.53
C PHE A 131 -7.53 -8.72 -9.85
N LEU A 132 -7.62 -7.38 -9.93
CA LEU A 132 -8.14 -6.69 -11.11
C LEU A 132 -7.26 -6.97 -12.33
N LEU A 133 -5.95 -6.91 -12.17
CA LEU A 133 -4.99 -7.16 -13.24
C LEU A 133 -5.09 -8.59 -13.77
N VAL A 134 -4.98 -9.59 -12.89
CA VAL A 134 -5.01 -11.01 -13.31
C VAL A 134 -6.38 -11.40 -13.85
N ARG A 135 -7.46 -10.87 -13.29
CA ARG A 135 -8.81 -11.08 -13.80
C ARG A 135 -8.96 -10.64 -15.25
N LEU A 136 -8.28 -9.56 -15.68
CA LEU A 136 -8.33 -9.05 -17.05
C LEU A 136 -7.77 -10.08 -18.06
N PHE A 137 -6.71 -10.80 -17.70
CA PHE A 137 -6.01 -11.71 -18.59
C PHE A 137 -6.46 -13.18 -18.45
N ALA A 138 -6.80 -13.61 -17.23
CA ALA A 138 -6.99 -15.02 -16.91
C ALA A 138 -8.34 -15.33 -16.23
N GLY A 139 -9.21 -14.33 -16.08
CA GLY A 139 -10.54 -14.50 -15.51
C GLY A 139 -10.59 -14.44 -13.97
N THR A 140 -11.81 -14.48 -13.44
CA THR A 140 -12.10 -14.18 -12.02
C THR A 140 -11.45 -15.17 -11.04
N SER A 141 -11.49 -16.47 -11.34
CA SER A 141 -10.91 -17.50 -10.46
C SER A 141 -9.40 -17.36 -10.36
N ALA A 142 -8.71 -17.10 -11.48
CA ALA A 142 -7.28 -16.86 -11.50
C ALA A 142 -6.92 -15.57 -10.73
N GLY A 143 -7.73 -14.50 -10.87
CA GLY A 143 -7.56 -13.26 -10.12
C GLY A 143 -7.66 -13.46 -8.61
N LEU A 144 -8.67 -14.19 -8.12
CA LEU A 144 -8.80 -14.50 -6.70
C LEU A 144 -7.63 -15.34 -6.19
N PHE A 145 -7.22 -16.35 -6.94
CA PHE A 145 -6.07 -17.18 -6.56
C PHE A 145 -4.78 -16.34 -6.45
N ALA A 146 -4.51 -15.51 -7.44
CA ALA A 146 -3.34 -14.63 -7.45
C ALA A 146 -3.35 -13.64 -6.29
N SER A 147 -4.52 -13.06 -5.96
CA SER A 147 -4.64 -12.13 -4.83
C SER A 147 -4.41 -12.81 -3.48
N ILE A 148 -4.86 -14.06 -3.31
CA ILE A 148 -4.60 -14.84 -2.09
C ILE A 148 -3.11 -15.20 -1.99
N LEU A 149 -2.48 -15.64 -3.08
CA LEU A 149 -1.03 -15.92 -3.09
C LEU A 149 -0.21 -14.67 -2.73
N PHE A 150 -0.56 -13.51 -3.31
CA PHE A 150 0.11 -12.26 -2.97
C PHE A 150 -0.13 -11.84 -1.51
N ALA A 151 -1.31 -12.15 -0.96
CA ALA A 151 -1.63 -11.80 0.43
C ALA A 151 -0.71 -12.47 1.45
N ILE A 152 -0.23 -13.67 1.16
CA ILE A 152 0.63 -14.47 2.04
C ILE A 152 2.13 -14.35 1.74
N SER A 153 2.49 -13.61 0.71
CA SER A 153 3.89 -13.28 0.37
C SER A 153 4.34 -12.04 1.12
#